data_c22282a3e3fc1d0bcab51e483c7f185b
#
_entry.id   c22282a3e3fc1d0bcab51e483c7f185b
#
_cell.length_a   1.000
_cell.length_b   1.000
_cell.length_c   1.000
_cell.angle_alpha   90.00
_cell.angle_beta   90.00
_cell.angle_gamma   90.00
#
_symmetry.space_group_name_H-M   'P 1'
#
loop_
_entity.id
_entity.type
_entity.pdbx_description
1 polymer ?
#
loop_
_entity_poly.entity_id
_entity_poly.type
_entity_poly.pdbx_seq_one_letter_code
_entity_poly.pdbx_strand_id
1 'polypeptide(L)'
;MRRLVLGVLLAALPVLAAQAQSLVGALEWLPPGSLSVEALTRHPQEQLEGGEKQSFYVEFGRLAFRSPDMLGGTARKAGLSCQACHANGFATTAFFIPGLSSKPGSIDVSHAFWNLRGEDGIENPLEIPSLRGVKTKDRFGLDRRAASLREFTRRVIVTEFSGAEPDALLLDALVAYQEKLQPVAAVYEPVSLQQDLADLMRYLDALRVPLAEEEPVLAERMTVMIRGQIGFIHERFADDDMRGSRGLLEEWSRQLARIAEQAGKGQWVQARTALADLRQAIATPPAVLAADLPRSLYEPERLKSWISKPVR
;
A
#
# COMPACT_ATOMS: atom_id res chain seq x y z
N MET A 1 -4.49 -47.64 56.26
CA MET A 1 -4.50 -47.31 54.79
C MET A 1 -4.63 -45.79 54.63
N ARG A 2 -3.50 -45.08 54.46
CA ARG A 2 -3.45 -43.62 54.25
C ARG A 2 -3.32 -43.38 52.76
N ARG A 3 -4.31 -42.70 52.17
CA ARG A 3 -4.27 -42.24 50.77
C ARG A 3 -3.54 -40.91 50.72
N LEU A 4 -2.38 -40.87 50.11
CA LEU A 4 -1.70 -39.64 49.70
C LEU A 4 -2.42 -39.07 48.47
N VAL A 5 -2.92 -37.85 48.58
CA VAL A 5 -3.41 -37.04 47.44
C VAL A 5 -2.24 -36.19 46.96
N LEU A 6 -1.72 -36.50 45.81
CA LEU A 6 -0.67 -35.71 45.14
C LEU A 6 -1.35 -34.55 44.39
N GLY A 7 -1.26 -33.35 44.95
CA GLY A 7 -1.72 -32.13 44.28
C GLY A 7 -0.71 -31.71 43.23
N VAL A 8 -1.10 -31.77 41.95
CA VAL A 8 -0.32 -31.20 40.84
C VAL A 8 -0.58 -29.71 40.80
N LEU A 9 0.41 -28.90 41.22
CA LEU A 9 0.42 -27.46 40.97
C LEU A 9 0.76 -27.22 39.48
N LEU A 10 -0.24 -26.89 38.69
CA LEU A 10 -0.01 -26.31 37.36
C LEU A 10 0.45 -24.86 37.57
N ALA A 11 1.75 -24.62 37.41
CA ALA A 11 2.29 -23.29 37.25
C ALA A 11 1.88 -22.72 35.89
N ALA A 12 0.93 -21.81 35.91
CA ALA A 12 0.61 -21.01 34.71
C ALA A 12 1.78 -20.07 34.41
N LEU A 13 2.61 -20.42 33.44
CA LEU A 13 3.59 -19.50 32.85
C LEU A 13 2.82 -18.38 32.15
N PRO A 14 3.09 -17.10 32.48
CA PRO A 14 2.53 -16.02 31.67
C PRO A 14 3.14 -16.11 30.28
N VAL A 15 2.32 -16.37 29.27
CA VAL A 15 2.66 -16.14 27.87
C VAL A 15 2.80 -14.64 27.72
N LEU A 16 4.02 -14.15 27.81
CA LEU A 16 4.37 -12.81 27.34
C LEU A 16 4.10 -12.82 25.82
N ALA A 17 2.93 -12.33 25.43
CA ALA A 17 2.69 -11.95 24.05
C ALA A 17 3.72 -10.88 23.72
N ALA A 18 4.77 -11.25 23.00
CA ALA A 18 5.66 -10.32 22.35
C ALA A 18 4.76 -9.49 21.41
N GLN A 19 4.46 -8.26 21.80
CA GLN A 19 3.85 -7.29 20.89
C GLN A 19 4.91 -7.01 19.82
N ALA A 20 4.75 -7.67 18.67
CA ALA A 20 5.51 -7.30 17.48
C ALA A 20 5.21 -5.81 17.23
N GLN A 21 6.21 -4.96 17.46
CA GLN A 21 6.11 -3.58 17.00
C GLN A 21 5.89 -3.64 15.50
N SER A 22 4.74 -3.16 15.03
CA SER A 22 4.51 -3.03 13.59
C SER A 22 5.57 -2.08 13.04
N LEU A 23 6.49 -2.60 12.25
CA LEU A 23 7.41 -1.78 11.49
C LEU A 23 6.57 -0.99 10.49
N VAL A 24 6.90 0.28 10.29
CA VAL A 24 6.37 1.02 9.15
C VAL A 24 6.76 0.25 7.91
N GLY A 25 5.80 -0.19 7.10
CA GLY A 25 6.05 -1.12 5.98
C GLY A 25 7.17 -0.67 5.03
N ALA A 26 7.37 0.65 4.87
CA ALA A 26 8.48 1.21 4.09
C ALA A 26 9.90 0.92 4.65
N LEU A 27 10.03 0.53 5.92
CA LEU A 27 11.36 0.23 6.53
C LEU A 27 11.97 -1.05 6.00
N GLU A 28 11.17 -2.00 5.58
CA GLU A 28 11.64 -3.31 5.12
C GLU A 28 12.43 -3.24 3.81
N TRP A 29 12.28 -2.14 3.08
CA TRP A 29 12.84 -1.96 1.74
C TRP A 29 13.98 -0.95 1.68
N LEU A 30 14.61 -0.67 2.82
CA LEU A 30 15.78 0.21 2.88
C LEU A 30 17.06 -0.59 3.08
N PRO A 31 18.19 -0.14 2.52
CA PRO A 31 19.47 -0.79 2.73
C PRO A 31 19.81 -0.89 4.22
N PRO A 32 20.28 -2.05 4.72
CA PRO A 32 20.72 -2.20 6.09
C PRO A 32 21.76 -1.14 6.47
N GLY A 33 21.58 -0.47 7.61
CA GLY A 33 22.49 0.56 8.10
C GLY A 33 22.39 1.92 7.40
N SER A 34 21.64 2.05 6.31
CA SER A 34 21.36 3.33 5.68
C SER A 34 19.91 3.75 5.99
N LEU A 35 19.67 4.16 7.24
CA LEU A 35 18.40 4.75 7.62
C LEU A 35 18.35 6.17 7.05
N SER A 36 18.09 6.29 5.77
CA SER A 36 17.77 7.57 5.16
C SER A 36 16.38 7.99 5.61
N VAL A 37 16.31 8.72 6.70
CA VAL A 37 15.06 9.36 7.16
C VAL A 37 14.42 10.13 6.01
N GLU A 38 15.22 10.71 5.12
CA GLU A 38 14.74 11.40 3.94
C GLU A 38 13.95 10.49 3.00
N ALA A 39 14.39 9.27 2.76
CA ALA A 39 13.67 8.31 1.90
C ALA A 39 12.30 7.90 2.49
N LEU A 40 12.12 8.02 3.82
CA LEU A 40 10.88 7.68 4.52
C LEU A 40 9.97 8.88 4.78
N THR A 41 10.52 10.09 4.71
CA THR A 41 9.81 11.33 5.04
C THR A 41 9.53 12.21 3.84
N ARG A 42 10.11 11.88 2.69
CA ARG A 42 9.89 12.60 1.43
C ARG A 42 9.64 11.62 0.31
N HIS A 43 8.72 11.95 -0.57
CA HIS A 43 8.47 11.20 -1.80
C HIS A 43 8.40 12.14 -3.01
N PRO A 44 8.63 11.64 -4.22
CA PRO A 44 8.44 12.44 -5.41
C PRO A 44 6.95 12.78 -5.56
N GLN A 45 6.64 14.03 -5.83
CA GLN A 45 5.28 14.49 -6.08
C GLN A 45 4.70 13.78 -7.30
N GLU A 46 3.45 13.30 -7.19
CA GLU A 46 2.76 12.70 -8.31
C GLU A 46 2.41 13.75 -9.35
N GLN A 47 2.74 13.48 -10.61
CA GLN A 47 2.52 14.39 -11.74
C GLN A 47 1.70 13.65 -12.79
N LEU A 48 0.39 13.93 -12.85
CA LEU A 48 -0.54 13.32 -13.79
C LEU A 48 -0.94 14.29 -14.91
N GLU A 49 -1.01 13.79 -16.12
CA GLU A 49 -1.57 14.52 -17.26
C GLU A 49 -3.07 14.77 -17.03
N GLY A 50 -3.52 16.00 -17.23
CA GLY A 50 -4.91 16.41 -17.03
C GLY A 50 -5.20 17.00 -15.64
N GLY A 51 -4.18 17.18 -14.80
CA GLY A 51 -4.30 17.83 -13.48
C GLY A 51 -4.91 16.95 -12.40
N GLU A 52 -5.48 17.59 -11.37
CA GLU A 52 -5.92 16.89 -10.15
C GLU A 52 -7.20 16.05 -10.34
N LYS A 53 -8.12 16.49 -11.21
CA LYS A 53 -9.38 15.77 -11.42
C LYS A 53 -9.20 14.71 -12.49
N GLN A 54 -9.17 13.47 -12.05
CA GLN A 54 -8.99 12.30 -12.91
C GLN A 54 -10.31 11.53 -13.10
N SER A 55 -10.33 10.65 -14.11
CA SER A 55 -11.46 9.73 -14.34
C SER A 55 -11.49 8.62 -13.29
N PHE A 56 -12.64 7.95 -13.16
CA PHE A 56 -12.77 6.75 -12.34
C PHE A 56 -11.66 5.71 -12.62
N TYR A 57 -11.39 5.43 -13.89
CA TYR A 57 -10.35 4.45 -14.28
C TYR A 57 -8.96 4.83 -13.77
N VAL A 58 -8.60 6.10 -13.85
CA VAL A 58 -7.31 6.58 -13.37
C VAL A 58 -7.21 6.49 -11.85
N GLU A 59 -8.27 6.91 -11.12
CA GLU A 59 -8.27 6.82 -9.65
C GLU A 59 -8.33 5.37 -9.14
N PHE A 60 -9.08 4.50 -9.81
CA PHE A 60 -9.09 3.08 -9.47
C PHE A 60 -7.73 2.43 -9.76
N GLY A 61 -7.12 2.74 -10.91
CA GLY A 61 -5.77 2.29 -11.25
C GLY A 61 -4.70 2.81 -10.29
N ARG A 62 -4.82 4.07 -9.85
CA ARG A 62 -3.98 4.69 -8.84
C ARG A 62 -4.07 3.97 -7.49
N LEU A 63 -5.29 3.65 -7.04
CA LEU A 63 -5.54 2.89 -5.82
C LEU A 63 -4.95 1.48 -5.93
N ALA A 64 -5.19 0.79 -7.05
CA ALA A 64 -4.67 -0.54 -7.32
C ALA A 64 -3.13 -0.56 -7.35
N PHE A 65 -2.51 0.42 -7.98
CA PHE A 65 -1.05 0.56 -8.06
C PHE A 65 -0.38 0.69 -6.66
N ARG A 66 -1.11 1.24 -5.69
CA ARG A 66 -0.68 1.40 -4.31
C ARG A 66 -1.13 0.27 -3.38
N SER A 67 -1.86 -0.72 -3.89
CA SER A 67 -2.38 -1.81 -3.10
C SER A 67 -1.48 -3.06 -3.18
N PRO A 68 -1.00 -3.60 -2.05
CA PRO A 68 -0.31 -4.89 -2.02
C PRO A 68 -1.16 -6.05 -2.52
N ASP A 69 -2.50 -5.91 -2.50
CA ASP A 69 -3.43 -6.95 -2.99
C ASP A 69 -3.31 -7.23 -4.48
N MET A 70 -2.65 -6.35 -5.23
CA MET A 70 -2.37 -6.54 -6.65
C MET A 70 -1.30 -7.59 -6.93
N LEU A 71 -0.39 -7.77 -6.01
CA LEU A 71 0.68 -8.75 -6.12
C LEU A 71 0.30 -10.04 -5.37
N GLY A 72 0.99 -11.12 -5.66
CA GLY A 72 0.75 -12.41 -5.01
C GLY A 72 1.90 -12.87 -4.13
N GLY A 73 1.74 -14.07 -3.57
CA GLY A 73 2.81 -14.79 -2.88
C GLY A 73 3.49 -13.97 -1.79
N THR A 74 4.79 -13.93 -1.84
CA THR A 74 5.66 -13.26 -0.87
C THR A 74 5.54 -11.73 -0.94
N ALA A 75 5.45 -11.17 -2.15
CA ALA A 75 5.33 -9.73 -2.34
C ALA A 75 4.13 -9.14 -1.60
N ARG A 76 2.94 -9.75 -1.74
CA ARG A 76 1.73 -9.34 -1.02
C ARG A 76 1.90 -9.45 0.50
N LYS A 77 2.45 -10.56 0.99
CA LYS A 77 2.68 -10.78 2.43
C LYS A 77 3.63 -9.78 3.04
N ALA A 78 4.59 -9.33 2.26
CA ALA A 78 5.55 -8.30 2.64
C ALA A 78 5.01 -6.86 2.48
N GLY A 79 3.75 -6.68 2.10
CA GLY A 79 3.15 -5.35 1.92
C GLY A 79 3.65 -4.61 0.68
N LEU A 80 4.32 -5.30 -0.26
CA LEU A 80 4.79 -4.68 -1.50
C LEU A 80 3.65 -4.39 -2.46
N SER A 81 3.72 -3.23 -3.06
CA SER A 81 2.88 -2.81 -4.19
C SER A 81 3.76 -2.25 -5.31
N CYS A 82 3.17 -1.91 -6.45
CA CYS A 82 3.91 -1.24 -7.52
C CYS A 82 4.53 0.08 -7.04
N GLN A 83 3.85 0.76 -6.12
CA GLN A 83 4.32 2.02 -5.49
C GLN A 83 5.64 1.85 -4.73
N ALA A 84 5.95 0.68 -4.16
CA ALA A 84 7.19 0.46 -3.42
C ALA A 84 8.44 0.62 -4.30
N CYS A 85 8.38 0.10 -5.53
CA CYS A 85 9.45 0.20 -6.51
C CYS A 85 9.33 1.44 -7.41
N HIS A 86 8.11 1.91 -7.65
CA HIS A 86 7.80 2.99 -8.59
C HIS A 86 7.02 4.12 -7.90
N ALA A 87 7.61 4.75 -6.86
CA ALA A 87 6.95 5.80 -6.07
C ALA A 87 6.41 6.93 -6.96
N ASN A 88 5.08 7.02 -7.10
CA ASN A 88 4.40 8.00 -7.96
C ASN A 88 4.91 7.98 -9.43
N GLY A 89 5.28 6.78 -9.91
CA GLY A 89 5.84 6.55 -11.25
C GLY A 89 7.36 6.78 -11.37
N PHE A 90 8.02 7.25 -10.32
CA PHE A 90 9.47 7.41 -10.29
C PHE A 90 10.15 6.13 -9.79
N ALA A 91 11.35 5.84 -10.28
CA ALA A 91 12.17 4.79 -9.71
C ALA A 91 12.51 5.09 -8.24
N THR A 92 12.27 4.14 -7.34
CA THR A 92 12.63 4.29 -5.93
C THR A 92 14.11 3.95 -5.74
N THR A 93 14.96 4.99 -5.68
CA THR A 93 16.41 4.84 -5.65
C THR A 93 16.96 4.29 -4.33
N ALA A 94 16.16 4.31 -3.27
CA ALA A 94 16.54 3.76 -1.96
C ALA A 94 16.04 2.31 -1.74
N PHE A 95 15.22 1.77 -2.65
CA PHE A 95 14.70 0.42 -2.53
C PHE A 95 15.83 -0.62 -2.53
N PHE A 96 15.82 -1.50 -1.54
CA PHE A 96 16.84 -2.53 -1.40
C PHE A 96 16.35 -3.73 -0.61
N ILE A 97 16.52 -4.92 -1.13
CA ILE A 97 16.27 -6.18 -0.43
C ILE A 97 17.56 -7.01 -0.46
N PRO A 98 18.12 -7.39 0.71
CA PRO A 98 19.29 -8.25 0.77
C PRO A 98 19.05 -9.57 0.00
N GLY A 99 20.02 -9.94 -0.86
CA GLY A 99 19.93 -11.15 -1.68
C GLY A 99 19.12 -11.02 -2.96
N LEU A 100 18.38 -9.91 -3.16
CA LEU A 100 17.61 -9.64 -4.38
C LEU A 100 18.03 -8.34 -5.08
N SER A 101 18.79 -7.50 -4.39
CA SER A 101 19.29 -6.22 -4.90
C SER A 101 20.80 -6.22 -4.90
N SER A 102 21.43 -5.80 -5.99
CA SER A 102 22.88 -5.60 -6.06
C SER A 102 23.32 -4.24 -5.51
N LYS A 103 22.44 -3.25 -5.62
CA LYS A 103 22.60 -1.87 -5.11
C LYS A 103 21.23 -1.27 -4.81
N PRO A 104 21.15 -0.18 -4.01
CA PRO A 104 19.89 0.56 -3.86
C PRO A 104 19.30 0.96 -5.22
N GLY A 105 18.00 0.81 -5.36
CA GLY A 105 17.27 1.07 -6.62
C GLY A 105 17.37 -0.06 -7.66
N SER A 106 17.78 -1.27 -7.24
CA SER A 106 17.78 -2.45 -8.10
C SER A 106 17.05 -3.62 -7.46
N ILE A 107 16.55 -4.55 -8.26
CA ILE A 107 15.86 -5.75 -7.81
C ILE A 107 15.91 -6.85 -8.87
N ASP A 108 16.05 -8.08 -8.44
CA ASP A 108 15.86 -9.27 -9.25
C ASP A 108 14.42 -9.74 -9.13
N VAL A 109 13.61 -9.49 -10.16
CA VAL A 109 12.18 -9.87 -10.21
C VAL A 109 11.97 -11.29 -10.73
N SER A 110 12.99 -11.92 -11.29
CA SER A 110 12.96 -13.31 -11.77
C SER A 110 13.35 -14.33 -10.70
N HIS A 111 13.75 -13.89 -9.51
CA HIS A 111 14.19 -14.75 -8.43
C HIS A 111 13.06 -15.59 -7.80
N ALA A 112 13.34 -16.83 -7.43
CA ALA A 112 12.41 -17.78 -6.80
C ALA A 112 11.68 -17.24 -5.55
N PHE A 113 12.24 -16.24 -4.88
CA PHE A 113 11.61 -15.54 -3.75
C PHE A 113 10.23 -14.97 -4.11
N TRP A 114 10.07 -14.48 -5.35
CA TRP A 114 8.81 -13.91 -5.82
C TRP A 114 7.91 -14.98 -6.44
N ASN A 115 8.48 -15.81 -7.29
CA ASN A 115 7.76 -16.82 -8.02
C ASN A 115 8.68 -17.99 -8.41
N LEU A 116 8.52 -19.12 -7.76
CA LEU A 116 9.31 -20.32 -8.05
C LEU A 116 9.21 -20.77 -9.54
N ARG A 117 8.07 -20.50 -10.21
CA ARG A 117 7.90 -20.84 -11.63
C ARG A 117 8.55 -19.83 -12.58
N GLY A 118 8.82 -18.64 -12.09
CA GLY A 118 9.48 -17.56 -12.84
C GLY A 118 10.99 -17.51 -12.65
N GLU A 119 11.54 -18.39 -11.82
CA GLU A 119 12.97 -18.48 -11.56
C GLU A 119 13.73 -18.83 -12.84
N ASP A 120 14.71 -18.01 -13.20
CA ASP A 120 15.55 -18.23 -14.39
C ASP A 120 16.95 -18.78 -14.06
N GLY A 121 17.29 -18.95 -12.79
CA GLY A 121 18.57 -19.44 -12.30
C GLY A 121 19.74 -18.45 -12.47
N ILE A 122 19.43 -17.18 -12.72
CA ILE A 122 20.43 -16.13 -12.96
C ILE A 122 20.24 -15.03 -11.93
N GLU A 123 21.26 -14.78 -11.13
CA GLU A 123 21.30 -13.64 -10.20
C GLU A 123 21.60 -12.37 -11.00
N ASN A 124 20.54 -11.65 -11.41
CA ASN A 124 20.65 -10.49 -12.31
C ASN A 124 19.81 -9.29 -11.87
N PRO A 125 20.02 -8.74 -10.65
CA PRO A 125 19.29 -7.56 -10.21
C PRO A 125 19.43 -6.38 -11.18
N LEU A 126 18.31 -5.84 -11.61
CA LEU A 126 18.23 -4.77 -12.60
C LEU A 126 17.75 -3.47 -11.97
N GLU A 127 18.18 -2.35 -12.52
CA GLU A 127 17.72 -1.04 -12.07
C GLU A 127 16.21 -0.91 -12.27
N ILE A 128 15.53 -0.40 -11.24
CA ILE A 128 14.10 -0.14 -11.29
C ILE A 128 13.86 1.01 -12.28
N PRO A 129 13.12 0.78 -13.36
CA PRO A 129 12.90 1.82 -14.36
C PRO A 129 11.86 2.84 -13.92
N SER A 130 11.98 4.07 -14.40
CA SER A 130 10.89 5.04 -14.28
C SER A 130 9.72 4.67 -15.20
N LEU A 131 8.49 4.80 -14.69
CA LEU A 131 7.26 4.62 -15.47
C LEU A 131 6.77 5.92 -16.11
N ARG A 132 7.42 7.05 -15.84
CA ARG A 132 7.01 8.36 -16.38
C ARG A 132 7.15 8.38 -17.90
N GLY A 133 6.11 8.88 -18.57
CA GLY A 133 6.07 8.92 -20.02
C GLY A 133 5.98 7.54 -20.67
N VAL A 134 5.57 6.51 -19.94
CA VAL A 134 5.48 5.12 -20.42
C VAL A 134 4.56 4.99 -21.65
N LYS A 135 3.55 5.85 -21.77
CA LYS A 135 2.63 5.88 -22.91
C LYS A 135 3.31 6.12 -24.28
N THR A 136 4.51 6.70 -24.28
CA THR A 136 5.25 6.98 -25.53
C THR A 136 6.17 5.83 -25.95
N LYS A 137 6.24 4.75 -25.14
CA LYS A 137 7.07 3.59 -25.45
C LYS A 137 6.31 2.59 -26.32
N ASP A 138 7.02 1.94 -27.21
CA ASP A 138 6.50 0.93 -28.16
C ASP A 138 6.82 -0.51 -27.73
N ARG A 139 7.71 -0.69 -26.74
CA ARG A 139 8.13 -1.98 -26.20
C ARG A 139 8.35 -1.89 -24.71
N PHE A 140 7.95 -2.94 -23.99
CA PHE A 140 7.95 -3.00 -22.54
C PHE A 140 8.69 -4.23 -22.02
N GLY A 141 9.23 -4.11 -20.81
CA GLY A 141 10.10 -5.09 -20.21
C GLY A 141 11.54 -4.96 -20.69
N LEU A 142 12.47 -5.50 -19.92
CA LEU A 142 13.91 -5.49 -20.26
C LEU A 142 14.22 -6.34 -21.48
N ASP A 143 13.48 -7.44 -21.66
CA ASP A 143 13.52 -8.30 -22.82
C ASP A 143 12.82 -7.70 -24.06
N ARG A 144 12.13 -6.57 -23.89
CA ARG A 144 11.37 -5.86 -24.92
C ARG A 144 10.33 -6.74 -25.67
N ARG A 145 9.88 -7.84 -25.03
CA ARG A 145 8.96 -8.80 -25.66
C ARG A 145 7.50 -8.37 -25.57
N ALA A 146 7.10 -7.65 -24.51
CA ALA A 146 5.72 -7.21 -24.38
C ALA A 146 5.43 -6.10 -25.41
N ALA A 147 4.42 -6.33 -26.25
CA ALA A 147 4.03 -5.41 -27.32
C ALA A 147 3.14 -4.25 -26.80
N SER A 148 2.62 -4.35 -25.60
CA SER A 148 1.78 -3.31 -24.98
C SER A 148 2.06 -3.18 -23.50
N LEU A 149 1.78 -1.98 -22.95
CA LEU A 149 1.84 -1.74 -21.51
C LEU A 149 0.89 -2.67 -20.74
N ARG A 150 -0.28 -2.93 -21.32
CA ARG A 150 -1.30 -3.84 -20.76
C ARG A 150 -0.76 -5.27 -20.60
N GLU A 151 -0.16 -5.81 -21.64
CA GLU A 151 0.46 -7.15 -21.60
C GLU A 151 1.60 -7.20 -20.58
N PHE A 152 2.44 -6.17 -20.56
CA PHE A 152 3.55 -6.08 -19.61
C PHE A 152 3.06 -6.00 -18.17
N THR A 153 2.08 -5.13 -17.85
CA THR A 153 1.52 -4.98 -16.52
C THR A 153 0.90 -6.29 -16.03
N ARG A 154 0.16 -7.01 -16.90
CA ARG A 154 -0.35 -8.34 -16.59
C ARG A 154 0.78 -9.33 -16.27
N ARG A 155 1.84 -9.35 -17.10
CA ARG A 155 3.00 -10.23 -16.89
C ARG A 155 3.69 -9.97 -15.55
N VAL A 156 3.89 -8.72 -15.18
CA VAL A 156 4.44 -8.35 -13.87
C VAL A 156 3.60 -8.92 -12.73
N ILE A 157 2.29 -8.73 -12.76
CA ILE A 157 1.39 -9.22 -11.71
C ILE A 157 1.43 -10.75 -11.62
N VAL A 158 1.20 -11.44 -12.73
CA VAL A 158 0.94 -12.89 -12.76
C VAL A 158 2.25 -13.69 -12.77
N THR A 159 3.19 -13.30 -13.63
CA THR A 159 4.40 -14.09 -13.88
C THR A 159 5.52 -13.74 -12.92
N GLU A 160 5.78 -12.46 -12.69
CA GLU A 160 6.88 -12.04 -11.82
C GLU A 160 6.50 -12.18 -10.34
N PHE A 161 5.31 -11.72 -9.93
CA PHE A 161 4.91 -11.68 -8.52
C PHE A 161 3.83 -12.69 -8.10
N SER A 162 3.50 -13.68 -8.92
CA SER A 162 2.52 -14.74 -8.60
C SER A 162 1.14 -14.20 -8.17
N GLY A 163 0.75 -13.03 -8.65
CA GLY A 163 -0.57 -12.46 -8.42
C GLY A 163 -1.67 -13.21 -9.16
N ALA A 164 -2.92 -13.00 -8.74
CA ALA A 164 -4.06 -13.52 -9.46
C ALA A 164 -4.19 -12.85 -10.85
N GLU A 165 -4.80 -13.56 -11.80
CA GLU A 165 -5.12 -12.97 -13.11
C GLU A 165 -6.04 -11.75 -12.92
N PRO A 166 -5.58 -10.53 -13.29
CA PRO A 166 -6.42 -9.34 -13.18
C PRO A 166 -7.54 -9.39 -14.23
N ASP A 167 -8.76 -9.03 -13.84
CA ASP A 167 -9.82 -8.83 -14.82
C ASP A 167 -9.53 -7.63 -15.75
N ALA A 168 -10.30 -7.52 -16.83
CA ALA A 168 -10.08 -6.50 -17.83
C ALA A 168 -10.17 -5.08 -17.28
N LEU A 169 -11.17 -4.81 -16.42
CA LEU A 169 -11.41 -3.49 -15.82
C LEU A 169 -10.23 -3.05 -14.96
N LEU A 170 -9.73 -3.93 -14.10
CA LEU A 170 -8.60 -3.66 -13.21
C LEU A 170 -7.32 -3.40 -14.00
N LEU A 171 -7.07 -4.21 -15.03
CA LEU A 171 -5.88 -4.08 -15.86
C LEU A 171 -5.93 -2.79 -16.70
N ASP A 172 -7.09 -2.46 -17.24
CA ASP A 172 -7.29 -1.22 -18.00
C ASP A 172 -7.18 0.03 -17.10
N ALA A 173 -7.64 -0.06 -15.85
CA ALA A 173 -7.47 0.99 -14.86
C ALA A 173 -5.98 1.21 -14.50
N LEU A 174 -5.23 0.13 -14.26
CA LEU A 174 -3.78 0.22 -14.01
C LEU A 174 -3.04 0.87 -15.18
N VAL A 175 -3.38 0.48 -16.40
CA VAL A 175 -2.80 1.08 -17.63
C VAL A 175 -3.17 2.55 -17.73
N ALA A 176 -4.45 2.90 -17.53
CA ALA A 176 -4.91 4.28 -17.58
C ALA A 176 -4.17 5.18 -16.58
N TYR A 177 -3.90 4.70 -15.37
CA TYR A 177 -3.09 5.44 -14.40
C TYR A 177 -1.65 5.59 -14.86
N GLN A 178 -0.99 4.51 -15.30
CA GLN A 178 0.41 4.52 -15.71
C GLN A 178 0.63 5.46 -16.94
N GLU A 179 -0.30 5.49 -17.88
CA GLU A 179 -0.25 6.35 -19.06
C GLU A 179 -0.39 7.84 -18.73
N LYS A 180 -0.96 8.18 -17.55
CA LYS A 180 -1.08 9.56 -17.08
C LYS A 180 0.20 10.10 -16.43
N LEU A 181 1.16 9.25 -16.07
CA LEU A 181 2.40 9.66 -15.42
C LEU A 181 3.27 10.50 -16.36
N GLN A 182 3.45 11.79 -16.04
CA GLN A 182 4.17 12.73 -16.88
C GLN A 182 5.69 12.52 -16.85
N PRO A 183 6.39 12.72 -18.00
CA PRO A 183 7.84 12.60 -18.10
C PRO A 183 8.55 13.87 -17.59
N VAL A 184 8.29 14.27 -16.34
CA VAL A 184 8.87 15.47 -15.72
C VAL A 184 9.90 15.13 -14.66
N ALA A 185 10.72 16.09 -14.25
CA ALA A 185 11.68 15.91 -13.16
C ALA A 185 10.97 15.66 -11.82
N ALA A 186 11.61 14.90 -10.91
CA ALA A 186 11.09 14.69 -9.58
C ALA A 186 11.16 15.98 -8.75
N VAL A 187 10.04 16.36 -8.17
CA VAL A 187 9.94 17.35 -7.10
C VAL A 187 9.60 16.57 -5.83
N TYR A 188 10.46 16.60 -4.82
CA TYR A 188 10.24 15.87 -3.58
C TYR A 188 9.49 16.72 -2.58
N GLU A 189 8.45 16.15 -1.99
CA GLU A 189 7.64 16.78 -0.95
C GLU A 189 7.59 15.93 0.33
N PRO A 190 7.37 16.55 1.49
CA PRO A 190 7.21 15.80 2.73
C PRO A 190 6.01 14.85 2.66
N VAL A 191 6.18 13.63 3.17
CA VAL A 191 5.05 12.74 3.48
C VAL A 191 4.21 13.42 4.58
N SER A 192 2.92 13.58 4.35
CA SER A 192 2.06 14.30 5.29
C SER A 192 0.69 13.65 5.43
N LEU A 193 0.11 13.75 6.63
CA LEU A 193 -1.26 13.31 6.90
C LEU A 193 -2.27 14.01 5.96
N GLN A 194 -2.04 15.30 5.66
CA GLN A 194 -2.92 16.05 4.77
C GLN A 194 -2.97 15.42 3.37
N GLN A 195 -1.82 15.02 2.83
CA GLN A 195 -1.75 14.39 1.52
C GLN A 195 -2.41 13.01 1.55
N ASP A 196 -2.14 12.19 2.58
CA ASP A 196 -2.73 10.86 2.71
C ASP A 196 -4.25 10.94 2.84
N LEU A 197 -4.79 11.91 3.59
CA LEU A 197 -6.24 12.15 3.68
C LEU A 197 -6.82 12.66 2.36
N ALA A 198 -6.11 13.49 1.61
CA ALA A 198 -6.54 13.95 0.29
C ALA A 198 -6.61 12.77 -0.70
N ASP A 199 -5.63 11.88 -0.68
CA ASP A 199 -5.64 10.66 -1.48
C ASP A 199 -6.79 9.73 -1.08
N LEU A 200 -7.01 9.56 0.22
CA LEU A 200 -8.14 8.77 0.73
C LEU A 200 -9.48 9.34 0.23
N MET A 201 -9.66 10.67 0.25
CA MET A 201 -10.86 11.32 -0.28
C MET A 201 -11.07 11.05 -1.77
N ARG A 202 -10.01 11.08 -2.58
CA ARG A 202 -10.09 10.73 -4.02
C ARG A 202 -10.58 9.30 -4.23
N TYR A 203 -10.08 8.35 -3.43
CA TYR A 203 -10.52 6.94 -3.52
C TYR A 203 -11.97 6.75 -3.07
N LEU A 204 -12.41 7.48 -2.04
CA LEU A 204 -13.82 7.47 -1.61
C LEU A 204 -14.74 8.12 -2.66
N ASP A 205 -14.24 9.14 -3.38
CA ASP A 205 -14.97 9.71 -4.50
C ASP A 205 -15.10 8.72 -5.67
N ALA A 206 -14.03 7.99 -5.97
CA ALA A 206 -14.06 6.94 -6.99
C ALA A 206 -14.99 5.78 -6.59
N LEU A 207 -15.06 5.39 -5.31
CA LEU A 207 -15.95 4.35 -4.81
C LEU A 207 -17.45 4.67 -5.03
N ARG A 208 -17.80 5.94 -5.23
CA ARG A 208 -19.18 6.32 -5.59
C ARG A 208 -19.66 5.68 -6.88
N VAL A 209 -18.74 5.43 -7.83
CA VAL A 209 -19.10 4.88 -9.15
C VAL A 209 -19.66 3.46 -9.01
N PRO A 210 -18.95 2.47 -8.45
CA PRO A 210 -19.49 1.12 -8.33
C PRO A 210 -20.73 1.06 -7.40
N LEU A 211 -20.87 1.97 -6.42
CA LEU A 211 -22.08 2.04 -5.60
C LEU A 211 -23.28 2.64 -6.35
N ALA A 212 -23.05 3.53 -7.33
CA ALA A 212 -24.10 4.09 -8.17
C ALA A 212 -24.53 3.12 -9.27
N GLU A 213 -23.58 2.36 -9.81
CA GLU A 213 -23.78 1.35 -10.85
C GLU A 213 -24.22 -0.01 -10.28
N GLU A 214 -24.32 -0.11 -8.96
CA GLU A 214 -24.75 -1.31 -8.23
C GLU A 214 -23.87 -2.54 -8.51
N GLU A 215 -22.54 -2.32 -8.56
CA GLU A 215 -21.51 -3.32 -8.82
C GLU A 215 -20.85 -3.82 -7.52
N PRO A 216 -21.40 -4.87 -6.87
CA PRO A 216 -20.97 -5.28 -5.53
C PRO A 216 -19.54 -5.80 -5.47
N VAL A 217 -19.09 -6.54 -6.49
CA VAL A 217 -17.72 -7.10 -6.54
C VAL A 217 -16.68 -6.01 -6.65
N LEU A 218 -16.95 -4.98 -7.47
CA LEU A 218 -16.05 -3.85 -7.63
C LEU A 218 -16.03 -2.97 -6.37
N ALA A 219 -17.20 -2.74 -5.75
CA ALA A 219 -17.31 -2.00 -4.49
C ALA A 219 -16.53 -2.69 -3.36
N GLU A 220 -16.66 -4.02 -3.21
CA GLU A 220 -15.91 -4.81 -2.24
C GLU A 220 -14.41 -4.69 -2.48
N ARG A 221 -13.94 -4.90 -3.71
CA ARG A 221 -12.53 -4.81 -4.08
C ARG A 221 -11.94 -3.44 -3.74
N MET A 222 -12.63 -2.37 -4.13
CA MET A 222 -12.17 -1.02 -3.82
C MET A 222 -12.15 -0.74 -2.32
N THR A 223 -13.16 -1.17 -1.57
CA THR A 223 -13.17 -0.97 -0.10
C THR A 223 -12.02 -1.71 0.58
N VAL A 224 -11.65 -2.92 0.15
CA VAL A 224 -10.48 -3.65 0.66
C VAL A 224 -9.20 -2.84 0.44
N MET A 225 -8.98 -2.34 -0.79
CA MET A 225 -7.81 -1.54 -1.12
C MET A 225 -7.77 -0.21 -0.35
N ILE A 226 -8.90 0.49 -0.20
CA ILE A 226 -8.99 1.74 0.57
C ILE A 226 -8.69 1.50 2.04
N ARG A 227 -9.15 0.39 2.61
CA ARG A 227 -8.82 -0.01 3.98
C ARG A 227 -7.31 -0.22 4.16
N GLY A 228 -6.63 -0.75 3.14
CA GLY A 228 -5.16 -0.84 3.11
C GLY A 228 -4.50 0.55 3.19
N GLN A 229 -5.04 1.56 2.49
CA GLN A 229 -4.53 2.93 2.58
C GLN A 229 -4.74 3.53 3.99
N ILE A 230 -5.89 3.26 4.63
CA ILE A 230 -6.09 3.62 6.05
C ILE A 230 -5.07 2.92 6.95
N GLY A 231 -4.69 1.68 6.64
CA GLY A 231 -3.65 0.94 7.35
C GLY A 231 -2.30 1.67 7.33
N PHE A 232 -1.88 2.21 6.18
CA PHE A 232 -0.64 2.99 6.08
C PHE A 232 -0.69 4.29 6.91
N ILE A 233 -1.84 4.97 6.97
CA ILE A 233 -2.03 6.11 7.88
C ILE A 233 -1.95 5.67 9.35
N HIS A 234 -2.62 4.56 9.68
CA HIS A 234 -2.65 4.01 11.05
C HIS A 234 -1.25 3.68 11.58
N GLU A 235 -0.36 3.12 10.76
CA GLU A 235 1.03 2.81 11.12
C GLU A 235 1.81 4.05 11.56
N ARG A 236 1.45 5.24 11.07
CA ARG A 236 2.10 6.50 11.45
C ARG A 236 1.77 6.94 12.88
N PHE A 237 0.68 6.45 13.47
CA PHE A 237 0.29 6.71 14.86
C PHE A 237 0.71 5.54 15.76
N ALA A 238 2.01 5.26 15.82
CA ALA A 238 2.57 4.02 16.34
C ALA A 238 2.65 3.93 17.87
N ASP A 239 2.74 5.06 18.59
CA ASP A 239 2.89 5.06 20.05
C ASP A 239 1.59 4.62 20.76
N ASP A 240 1.72 3.95 21.91
CA ASP A 240 0.60 3.38 22.67
C ASP A 240 -0.38 4.44 23.21
N ASP A 241 0.07 5.65 23.43
CA ASP A 241 -0.75 6.77 23.90
C ASP A 241 -1.60 7.42 22.79
N MET A 242 -1.41 7.03 21.50
CA MET A 242 -2.20 7.47 20.37
C MET A 242 -3.43 6.59 20.06
N ARG A 243 -3.96 5.91 21.10
CA ARG A 243 -5.13 5.02 20.94
C ARG A 243 -6.35 5.70 20.36
N GLY A 244 -6.52 7.00 20.61
CA GLY A 244 -7.62 7.79 20.05
C GLY A 244 -7.55 7.89 18.53
N SER A 245 -6.39 8.27 17.99
CA SER A 245 -6.15 8.34 16.54
C SER A 245 -6.25 6.98 15.86
N ARG A 246 -5.64 5.94 16.46
CA ARG A 246 -5.74 4.57 15.94
C ARG A 246 -7.18 4.06 15.93
N GLY A 247 -7.90 4.22 17.06
CA GLY A 247 -9.30 3.79 17.17
C GLY A 247 -10.23 4.48 16.14
N LEU A 248 -9.97 5.75 15.83
CA LEU A 248 -10.67 6.48 14.79
C LEU A 248 -10.40 5.87 13.39
N LEU A 249 -9.14 5.64 13.04
CA LEU A 249 -8.76 5.05 11.75
C LEU A 249 -9.31 3.62 11.60
N GLU A 250 -9.30 2.84 12.68
CA GLU A 250 -9.94 1.53 12.73
C GLU A 250 -11.46 1.63 12.52
N GLU A 251 -12.11 2.65 13.09
CA GLU A 251 -13.55 2.86 12.87
C GLU A 251 -13.84 3.21 11.41
N TRP A 252 -13.06 4.07 10.78
CA TRP A 252 -13.19 4.34 9.34
C TRP A 252 -13.01 3.06 8.50
N SER A 253 -12.04 2.23 8.85
CA SER A 253 -11.86 0.93 8.20
C SER A 253 -13.07 0.00 8.40
N ARG A 254 -13.68 -0.04 9.60
CA ARG A 254 -14.90 -0.80 9.88
C ARG A 254 -16.10 -0.25 9.09
N GLN A 255 -16.22 1.08 8.95
CA GLN A 255 -17.27 1.69 8.12
C GLN A 255 -17.17 1.26 6.67
N LEU A 256 -15.96 1.24 6.09
CA LEU A 256 -15.74 0.71 4.74
C LEU A 256 -16.14 -0.76 4.62
N ALA A 257 -15.82 -1.59 5.61
CA ALA A 257 -16.26 -2.98 5.60
C ALA A 257 -17.80 -3.11 5.60
N ARG A 258 -18.50 -2.27 6.39
CA ARG A 258 -19.98 -2.22 6.39
C ARG A 258 -20.55 -1.75 5.04
N ILE A 259 -19.92 -0.77 4.39
CA ILE A 259 -20.31 -0.31 3.04
C ILE A 259 -20.24 -1.46 2.04
N ALA A 260 -19.13 -2.23 2.06
CA ALA A 260 -18.99 -3.41 1.19
C ALA A 260 -20.06 -4.48 1.49
N GLU A 261 -20.32 -4.76 2.76
CA GLU A 261 -21.34 -5.71 3.18
C GLU A 261 -22.75 -5.28 2.74
N GLN A 262 -23.09 -4.00 2.90
CA GLN A 262 -24.36 -3.44 2.45
C GLN A 262 -24.51 -3.53 0.92
N ALA A 263 -23.46 -3.21 0.16
CA ALA A 263 -23.43 -3.35 -1.29
C ALA A 263 -23.63 -4.82 -1.71
N GLY A 264 -22.94 -5.76 -1.06
CA GLY A 264 -23.08 -7.20 -1.30
C GLY A 264 -24.49 -7.76 -1.00
N LYS A 265 -25.26 -7.08 -0.13
CA LYS A 265 -26.65 -7.40 0.19
C LYS A 265 -27.68 -6.63 -0.68
N GLY A 266 -27.22 -5.84 -1.67
CA GLY A 266 -28.07 -4.98 -2.48
C GLY A 266 -28.69 -3.78 -1.73
N GLN A 267 -28.14 -3.43 -0.57
CA GLN A 267 -28.59 -2.31 0.26
C GLN A 267 -27.93 -1.00 -0.19
N TRP A 268 -28.15 -0.64 -1.45
CA TRP A 268 -27.40 0.42 -2.13
C TRP A 268 -27.59 1.81 -1.54
N VAL A 269 -28.83 2.13 -1.09
CA VAL A 269 -29.13 3.42 -0.45
C VAL A 269 -28.33 3.55 0.84
N GLN A 270 -28.32 2.51 1.66
CA GLN A 270 -27.57 2.49 2.93
C GLN A 270 -26.06 2.60 2.68
N ALA A 271 -25.54 1.85 1.70
CA ALA A 271 -24.12 1.91 1.35
C ALA A 271 -23.69 3.31 0.87
N ARG A 272 -24.50 3.96 0.03
CA ARG A 272 -24.24 5.33 -0.45
C ARG A 272 -24.34 6.37 0.69
N THR A 273 -25.30 6.23 1.59
CA THR A 273 -25.41 7.11 2.77
C THR A 273 -24.21 6.95 3.68
N ALA A 274 -23.83 5.70 4.02
CA ALA A 274 -22.67 5.42 4.85
C ALA A 274 -21.35 5.94 4.24
N LEU A 275 -21.20 5.87 2.90
CA LEU A 275 -20.06 6.48 2.22
C LEU A 275 -20.06 8.01 2.33
N ALA A 276 -21.23 8.65 2.19
CA ALA A 276 -21.35 10.11 2.34
C ALA A 276 -20.97 10.56 3.76
N ASP A 277 -21.43 9.85 4.77
CA ASP A 277 -21.11 10.12 6.19
C ASP A 277 -19.61 9.95 6.46
N LEU A 278 -19.01 8.88 5.96
CA LEU A 278 -17.56 8.65 6.08
C LEU A 278 -16.75 9.77 5.40
N ARG A 279 -17.14 10.16 4.19
CA ARG A 279 -16.48 11.26 3.47
C ARG A 279 -16.56 12.58 4.23
N GLN A 280 -17.73 12.88 4.84
CA GLN A 280 -17.89 14.08 5.68
C GLN A 280 -16.97 14.03 6.91
N ALA A 281 -16.86 12.87 7.55
CA ALA A 281 -15.98 12.69 8.71
C ALA A 281 -14.49 12.86 8.38
N ILE A 282 -14.06 12.46 7.18
CA ILE A 282 -12.68 12.60 6.71
C ILE A 282 -12.39 14.02 6.20
N ALA A 283 -13.37 14.66 5.53
CA ALA A 283 -13.22 16.03 5.03
C ALA A 283 -13.01 17.06 6.17
N THR A 284 -13.50 16.74 7.37
CA THR A 284 -13.26 17.53 8.57
C THR A 284 -12.61 16.65 9.62
N PRO A 285 -11.28 16.41 9.51
CA PRO A 285 -10.59 15.47 10.38
C PRO A 285 -10.80 15.80 11.86
N PRO A 286 -11.14 14.81 12.68
CA PRO A 286 -11.31 14.99 14.12
C PRO A 286 -10.05 15.55 14.79
N ALA A 287 -10.25 16.40 15.80
CA ALA A 287 -9.17 17.08 16.51
C ALA A 287 -8.11 16.13 17.09
N VAL A 288 -8.47 14.87 17.34
CA VAL A 288 -7.53 13.86 17.84
C VAL A 288 -6.37 13.59 16.88
N LEU A 289 -6.62 13.54 15.57
CA LEU A 289 -5.53 13.36 14.58
C LEU A 289 -4.59 14.58 14.57
N ALA A 290 -5.14 15.79 14.63
CA ALA A 290 -4.34 17.01 14.68
C ALA A 290 -3.52 17.11 15.99
N ALA A 291 -4.09 16.68 17.11
CA ALA A 291 -3.41 16.68 18.42
C ALA A 291 -2.26 15.67 18.48
N ASP A 292 -2.43 14.50 17.85
CA ASP A 292 -1.41 13.46 17.85
C ASP A 292 -0.36 13.64 16.74
N LEU A 293 -0.64 14.43 15.69
CA LEU A 293 0.24 14.61 14.54
C LEU A 293 1.68 14.99 14.90
N PRO A 294 1.95 15.97 15.82
CA PRO A 294 3.33 16.34 16.19
C PRO A 294 4.11 15.21 16.90
N ARG A 295 3.44 14.17 17.36
CA ARG A 295 4.04 13.02 18.02
C ARG A 295 4.07 11.78 17.13
N SER A 296 3.42 11.81 15.97
CA SER A 296 3.31 10.72 15.03
C SER A 296 4.60 10.50 14.22
N LEU A 297 4.65 9.40 13.44
CA LEU A 297 5.76 9.11 12.53
C LEU A 297 5.70 9.92 11.20
N TYR A 298 4.79 10.88 11.10
CA TYR A 298 4.87 11.93 10.07
C TYR A 298 5.99 12.93 10.39
N GLU A 299 6.33 13.09 11.68
CA GLU A 299 7.42 13.97 12.11
C GLU A 299 8.78 13.27 11.92
N PRO A 300 9.71 13.85 11.12
CA PRO A 300 10.98 13.19 10.78
C PRO A 300 11.81 12.78 11.99
N GLU A 301 11.89 13.61 13.03
CA GLU A 301 12.67 13.30 14.23
C GLU A 301 12.03 12.19 15.08
N ARG A 302 10.70 12.10 15.08
CA ARG A 302 9.99 10.99 15.73
C ARG A 302 10.24 9.70 14.97
N LEU A 303 10.12 9.70 13.65
CA LEU A 303 10.42 8.55 12.82
C LEU A 303 11.86 8.09 13.02
N LYS A 304 12.84 8.99 12.98
CA LYS A 304 14.25 8.69 13.23
C LYS A 304 14.47 8.02 14.59
N SER A 305 13.86 8.58 15.64
CA SER A 305 13.91 7.97 16.97
C SER A 305 13.25 6.59 17.02
N TRP A 306 12.15 6.40 16.30
CA TRP A 306 11.42 5.12 16.24
C TRP A 306 12.25 4.02 15.59
N ILE A 307 12.81 4.27 14.40
CA ILE A 307 13.60 3.30 13.64
C ILE A 307 14.97 2.99 14.28
N SER A 308 15.46 3.88 15.14
CA SER A 308 16.72 3.68 15.89
C SER A 308 16.52 2.81 17.15
N LYS A 309 15.28 2.49 17.54
CA LYS A 309 15.02 1.61 18.68
C LYS A 309 15.39 0.18 18.29
N PRO A 310 16.17 -0.54 19.13
CA PRO A 310 16.44 -1.95 18.85
C PRO A 310 15.12 -2.72 18.79
N VAL A 311 14.99 -3.57 17.79
CA VAL A 311 13.88 -4.54 17.71
C VAL A 311 14.02 -5.47 18.92
N ARG A 312 13.08 -5.40 19.85
CA ARG A 312 13.07 -6.22 21.08
C ARG A 312 12.41 -7.57 20.83
#